data_4b5ffde37ea3e82c1e5eff48e30e2938
#
_entry.id   4b5ffde37ea3e82c1e5eff48e30e2938
#
_cell.length_a   1.000
_cell.length_b   1.000
_cell.length_c   1.000
_cell.angle_alpha   90.00
_cell.angle_beta   90.00
_cell.angle_gamma   90.00
#
_symmetry.space_group_name_H-M   'P 1'
#
loop_
_entity.id
_entity.type
_entity.pdbx_description
1 polymer ?
#
loop_
_entity_poly.entity_id
_entity_poly.type
_entity_poly.pdbx_seq_one_letter_code
_entity_poly.pdbx_strand_id
1 'polypeptide(L)'
;MKSRTNIKRFLVDWAAVLALMVSFVAFTAYKGNSFMSTSNMVNILRAMAINTVFGIAATITMAPDGFDMSAGTLASCSAYVFVSAYLWLGQSLGMSILICILATLVMYQLTMFLILVCKIPDMLATCALMFVHQGIGQWYIGGGAVSTGMKTSWGAAPARTAL
;
A
#
# COMPACT_ATOMS: atom_id res chain seq x y z
N MET A 1 -2.22 -39.83 22.86
CA MET A 1 -1.35 -38.70 22.50
C MET A 1 -1.51 -38.13 21.10
N LYS A 2 -2.27 -38.77 20.19
CA LYS A 2 -2.48 -38.36 18.77
C LYS A 2 -3.42 -37.15 18.58
N SER A 3 -4.33 -36.89 19.52
CA SER A 3 -5.35 -35.82 19.41
C SER A 3 -4.78 -34.39 19.59
N ARG A 4 -3.82 -34.20 20.49
CA ARG A 4 -3.21 -32.88 20.74
C ARG A 4 -2.38 -32.33 19.56
N THR A 5 -1.83 -33.23 18.74
CA THR A 5 -1.04 -32.85 17.56
C THR A 5 -1.93 -32.30 16.44
N ASN A 6 -3.14 -32.86 16.30
CA ASN A 6 -4.09 -32.42 15.27
C ASN A 6 -4.69 -31.05 15.59
N ILE A 7 -5.01 -30.77 16.89
CA ILE A 7 -5.55 -29.48 17.31
C ILE A 7 -4.48 -28.38 17.16
N LYS A 8 -3.22 -28.66 17.53
CA LYS A 8 -2.13 -27.67 17.34
C LYS A 8 -1.90 -27.35 15.87
N ARG A 9 -1.88 -28.35 14.99
CA ARG A 9 -1.77 -28.14 13.54
C ARG A 9 -2.96 -27.35 13.01
N PHE A 10 -4.17 -27.71 13.36
CA PHE A 10 -5.37 -26.99 12.97
C PHE A 10 -5.31 -25.51 13.41
N LEU A 11 -4.91 -25.23 14.67
CA LEU A 11 -4.77 -23.86 15.17
C LEU A 11 -3.69 -23.07 14.42
N VAL A 12 -2.60 -23.70 14.02
CA VAL A 12 -1.53 -23.02 13.26
C VAL A 12 -1.98 -22.78 11.82
N ASP A 13 -2.57 -23.77 11.17
CA ASP A 13 -3.00 -23.68 9.78
C ASP A 13 -4.13 -22.65 9.58
N TRP A 14 -4.99 -22.50 10.61
CA TRP A 14 -6.14 -21.57 10.58
C TRP A 14 -5.95 -20.32 11.45
N ALA A 15 -4.73 -20.07 11.96
CA ALA A 15 -4.45 -18.98 12.89
C ALA A 15 -4.90 -17.62 12.39
N ALA A 16 -4.65 -17.31 11.11
CA ALA A 16 -5.03 -16.03 10.51
C ALA A 16 -6.56 -15.86 10.43
N VAL A 17 -7.26 -16.92 10.03
CA VAL A 17 -8.74 -16.92 9.93
C VAL A 17 -9.36 -16.83 11.32
N LEU A 18 -8.84 -17.58 12.29
CA LEU A 18 -9.30 -17.53 13.67
C LEU A 18 -9.07 -16.15 14.29
N ALA A 19 -7.90 -15.56 14.08
CA ALA A 19 -7.60 -14.20 14.54
C ALA A 19 -8.56 -13.16 13.95
N LEU A 20 -8.87 -13.29 12.65
CA LEU A 20 -9.83 -12.41 11.97
C LEU A 20 -11.23 -12.57 12.57
N MET A 21 -11.70 -13.80 12.77
CA MET A 21 -13.01 -14.07 13.37
C MET A 21 -13.11 -13.53 14.81
N VAL A 22 -12.08 -13.79 15.63
CA VAL A 22 -12.02 -13.27 17.01
C VAL A 22 -12.04 -11.74 17.02
N SER A 23 -11.26 -11.09 16.17
CA SER A 23 -11.23 -9.63 16.05
C SER A 23 -12.58 -9.08 15.61
N PHE A 24 -13.22 -9.71 14.63
CA PHE A 24 -14.55 -9.29 14.14
C PHE A 24 -15.60 -9.37 15.26
N VAL A 25 -15.65 -10.48 15.99
CA VAL A 25 -16.56 -10.66 17.12
C VAL A 25 -16.28 -9.65 18.24
N ALA A 26 -15.02 -9.45 18.58
CA ALA A 26 -14.61 -8.50 19.62
C ALA A 26 -15.02 -7.06 19.28
N PHE A 27 -14.77 -6.60 18.04
CA PHE A 27 -15.18 -5.27 17.61
C PHE A 27 -16.70 -5.12 17.51
N THR A 28 -17.42 -6.16 17.09
CA THR A 28 -18.89 -6.16 17.07
C THR A 28 -19.43 -6.05 18.49
N ALA A 29 -18.88 -6.79 19.43
CA ALA A 29 -19.30 -6.74 20.83
C ALA A 29 -19.00 -5.39 21.50
N TYR A 30 -17.84 -4.79 21.17
CA TYR A 30 -17.41 -3.51 21.75
C TYR A 30 -18.12 -2.29 21.15
N LYS A 31 -18.24 -2.22 19.83
CA LYS A 31 -18.80 -1.05 19.10
C LYS A 31 -20.26 -1.22 18.67
N GLY A 32 -20.82 -2.43 18.75
CA GLY A 32 -22.21 -2.73 18.42
C GLY A 32 -22.60 -2.25 17.02
N ASN A 33 -23.74 -1.58 16.92
CA ASN A 33 -24.31 -1.13 15.64
C ASN A 33 -23.42 -0.16 14.86
N SER A 34 -22.54 0.59 15.53
CA SER A 34 -21.61 1.49 14.84
C SER A 34 -20.57 0.73 14.02
N PHE A 35 -20.13 -0.45 14.50
CA PHE A 35 -19.21 -1.31 13.76
C PHE A 35 -19.88 -1.93 12.52
N MET A 36 -21.11 -2.38 12.66
CA MET A 36 -21.91 -3.02 11.61
C MET A 36 -22.56 -2.03 10.65
N SER A 37 -22.36 -0.72 10.84
CA SER A 37 -22.95 0.29 9.96
C SER A 37 -22.45 0.12 8.52
N THR A 38 -23.31 0.35 7.54
CA THR A 38 -23.00 0.25 6.10
C THR A 38 -21.78 1.09 5.73
N SER A 39 -21.67 2.30 6.28
CA SER A 39 -20.52 3.19 6.03
C SER A 39 -19.22 2.57 6.52
N ASN A 40 -19.21 1.98 7.72
CA ASN A 40 -18.01 1.32 8.26
C ASN A 40 -17.64 0.07 7.47
N MET A 41 -18.62 -0.75 7.08
CA MET A 41 -18.39 -1.94 6.25
C MET A 41 -17.77 -1.58 4.90
N VAL A 42 -18.28 -0.54 4.24
CA VAL A 42 -17.71 -0.05 2.97
C VAL A 42 -16.26 0.44 3.16
N ASN A 43 -15.96 1.12 4.27
CA ASN A 43 -14.59 1.58 4.56
C ASN A 43 -13.64 0.39 4.83
N ILE A 44 -14.11 -0.63 5.55
CA ILE A 44 -13.34 -1.87 5.75
C ILE A 44 -13.08 -2.56 4.40
N LEU A 45 -14.09 -2.72 3.55
CA LEU A 45 -13.93 -3.34 2.24
C LEU A 45 -12.96 -2.55 1.34
N ARG A 46 -13.00 -1.22 1.37
CA ARG A 46 -12.02 -0.38 0.65
C ARG A 46 -10.59 -0.61 1.14
N ALA A 47 -10.40 -0.62 2.45
CA ALA A 47 -9.07 -0.90 3.03
C ALA A 47 -8.59 -2.31 2.69
N MET A 48 -9.48 -3.30 2.75
CA MET A 48 -9.16 -4.68 2.38
C MET A 48 -8.78 -4.80 0.90
N ALA A 49 -9.49 -4.12 -0.01
CA ALA A 49 -9.19 -4.16 -1.44
C ALA A 49 -7.76 -3.71 -1.74
N ILE A 50 -7.32 -2.59 -1.14
CA ILE A 50 -5.95 -2.08 -1.30
C ILE A 50 -4.94 -3.09 -0.76
N ASN A 51 -5.13 -3.58 0.46
CA ASN A 51 -4.23 -4.55 1.08
C ASN A 51 -4.17 -5.87 0.32
N THR A 52 -5.29 -6.30 -0.30
CA THR A 52 -5.33 -7.51 -1.13
C THR A 52 -4.47 -7.37 -2.37
N VAL A 53 -4.51 -6.22 -3.06
CA VAL A 53 -3.64 -5.95 -4.21
C VAL A 53 -2.17 -6.01 -3.80
N PHE A 54 -1.81 -5.39 -2.67
CA PHE A 54 -0.45 -5.49 -2.12
C PHE A 54 -0.06 -6.93 -1.77
N GLY A 55 -0.97 -7.70 -1.16
CA GLY A 55 -0.73 -9.09 -0.83
C GLY A 55 -0.47 -9.96 -2.07
N ILE A 56 -1.23 -9.76 -3.14
CA ILE A 56 -1.00 -10.45 -4.43
C ILE A 56 0.34 -10.05 -5.02
N ALA A 57 0.66 -8.76 -5.06
CA ALA A 57 1.95 -8.27 -5.56
C ALA A 57 3.12 -8.87 -4.76
N ALA A 58 3.05 -8.87 -3.43
CA ALA A 58 4.06 -9.48 -2.57
C ALA A 58 4.21 -10.99 -2.80
N THR A 59 3.10 -11.70 -3.03
CA THR A 59 3.15 -13.14 -3.35
C THR A 59 3.88 -13.40 -4.66
N ILE A 60 3.67 -12.56 -5.68
CA ILE A 60 4.35 -12.67 -6.97
C ILE A 60 5.86 -12.40 -6.82
N THR A 61 6.25 -11.40 -6.03
CA THR A 61 7.67 -11.07 -5.81
C THR A 61 8.39 -12.12 -4.97
N MET A 62 7.69 -12.80 -4.07
CA MET A 62 8.26 -13.88 -3.24
C MET A 62 8.37 -15.22 -3.99
N ALA A 63 7.65 -15.41 -5.09
CA ALA A 63 7.68 -16.67 -5.84
C ALA A 63 9.07 -17.09 -6.35
N PRO A 64 9.96 -16.19 -6.81
CA PRO A 64 11.33 -16.48 -7.19
C PRO A 64 12.35 -16.33 -6.04
N ASP A 65 11.97 -16.61 -4.78
CA ASP A 65 12.81 -16.41 -3.58
C ASP A 65 13.24 -14.95 -3.31
N GLY A 66 12.62 -13.98 -4.00
CA GLY A 66 12.86 -12.56 -3.78
C GLY A 66 11.98 -12.01 -2.63
N PHE A 67 12.51 -11.08 -1.85
CA PHE A 67 11.77 -10.41 -0.79
C PHE A 67 11.88 -8.90 -0.94
N ASP A 68 10.76 -8.23 -1.30
CA ASP A 68 10.74 -6.79 -1.50
C ASP A 68 10.04 -6.06 -0.34
N MET A 69 10.84 -5.44 0.54
CA MET A 69 10.35 -4.59 1.62
C MET A 69 9.98 -3.18 1.17
N SER A 70 10.46 -2.76 -0.01
CA SER A 70 10.28 -1.38 -0.49
C SER A 70 8.92 -1.14 -1.17
N ALA A 71 8.18 -2.20 -1.51
CA ALA A 71 6.94 -2.10 -2.29
C ALA A 71 5.91 -1.15 -1.69
N GLY A 72 5.72 -1.15 -0.36
CA GLY A 72 4.77 -0.27 0.32
C GLY A 72 5.17 1.22 0.26
N THR A 73 6.45 1.52 0.42
CA THR A 73 6.95 2.91 0.35
C THR A 73 7.04 3.39 -1.09
N LEU A 74 7.37 2.52 -2.03
CA LEU A 74 7.31 2.81 -3.46
C LEU A 74 5.90 3.16 -3.90
N ALA A 75 4.90 2.40 -3.45
CA ALA A 75 3.50 2.70 -3.71
C ALA A 75 3.06 4.04 -3.10
N SER A 76 3.53 4.39 -1.92
CA SER A 76 3.28 5.71 -1.31
C SER A 76 3.89 6.82 -2.15
N CYS A 77 5.15 6.67 -2.60
CA CYS A 77 5.79 7.63 -3.50
C CYS A 77 5.02 7.78 -4.82
N SER A 78 4.59 6.68 -5.41
CA SER A 78 3.82 6.71 -6.66
C SER A 78 2.48 7.43 -6.48
N ALA A 79 1.83 7.25 -5.32
CA ALA A 79 0.60 7.98 -5.00
C ALA A 79 0.86 9.50 -4.88
N TYR A 80 1.98 9.93 -4.28
CA TYR A 80 2.35 11.34 -4.23
C TYR A 80 2.59 11.92 -5.63
N VAL A 81 3.31 11.21 -6.50
CA VAL A 81 3.52 11.62 -7.88
C VAL A 81 2.20 11.74 -8.64
N PHE A 82 1.31 10.75 -8.48
CA PHE A 82 -0.02 10.79 -9.10
C PHE A 82 -0.83 12.01 -8.66
N VAL A 83 -0.96 12.22 -7.34
CA VAL A 83 -1.74 13.32 -6.78
C VAL A 83 -1.16 14.67 -7.18
N SER A 84 0.15 14.82 -7.19
CA SER A 84 0.79 16.06 -7.61
C SER A 84 0.62 16.34 -9.11
N ALA A 85 0.75 15.33 -9.97
CA ALA A 85 0.51 15.48 -11.40
C ALA A 85 -0.94 15.91 -11.67
N TYR A 86 -1.88 15.34 -10.94
CA TYR A 86 -3.29 15.63 -11.10
C TYR A 86 -3.69 16.99 -10.51
N LEU A 87 -3.28 17.28 -9.25
CA LEU A 87 -3.72 18.49 -8.54
C LEU A 87 -2.84 19.71 -8.82
N TRP A 88 -1.51 19.56 -8.79
CA TRP A 88 -0.60 20.70 -8.90
C TRP A 88 -0.28 21.06 -10.34
N LEU A 89 -0.07 20.04 -11.20
CA LEU A 89 0.20 20.26 -12.62
C LEU A 89 -1.08 20.35 -13.48
N GLY A 90 -2.26 20.06 -12.89
CA GLY A 90 -3.55 20.13 -13.58
C GLY A 90 -3.64 19.20 -14.79
N GLN A 91 -2.93 18.08 -14.78
CA GLN A 91 -2.93 17.12 -15.87
C GLN A 91 -4.25 16.33 -15.91
N SER A 92 -4.60 15.81 -17.08
CA SER A 92 -5.72 14.89 -17.18
C SER A 92 -5.49 13.62 -16.40
N LEU A 93 -6.56 12.92 -16.01
CA LEU A 93 -6.46 11.67 -15.25
C LEU A 93 -5.55 10.64 -15.94
N GLY A 94 -5.71 10.48 -17.28
CA GLY A 94 -4.88 9.54 -18.05
C GLY A 94 -3.40 9.92 -18.06
N MET A 95 -3.08 11.20 -18.20
CA MET A 95 -1.70 11.69 -18.17
C MET A 95 -1.09 11.52 -16.77
N SER A 96 -1.85 11.78 -15.72
CA SER A 96 -1.39 11.60 -14.33
C SER A 96 -1.09 10.14 -14.02
N ILE A 97 -1.90 9.21 -14.51
CA ILE A 97 -1.64 7.76 -14.40
C ILE A 97 -0.36 7.39 -15.16
N LEU A 98 -0.19 7.89 -16.37
CA LEU A 98 1.01 7.62 -17.18
C LEU A 98 2.28 8.13 -16.49
N ILE A 99 2.26 9.36 -16.00
CA ILE A 99 3.39 9.95 -15.24
C ILE A 99 3.70 9.11 -13.99
N CYS A 100 2.68 8.69 -13.26
CA CYS A 100 2.82 7.85 -12.08
C CYS A 100 3.49 6.50 -12.43
N ILE A 101 3.04 5.82 -13.48
CA ILE A 101 3.62 4.54 -13.93
C ILE A 101 5.08 4.73 -14.31
N LEU A 102 5.40 5.74 -15.13
CA LEU A 102 6.77 6.00 -15.57
C LEU A 102 7.69 6.32 -14.39
N ALA A 103 7.26 7.17 -13.45
CA ALA A 103 8.03 7.50 -12.26
C ALA A 103 8.27 6.26 -11.39
N THR A 104 7.26 5.42 -11.20
CA THR A 104 7.37 4.18 -10.41
C THR A 104 8.36 3.21 -11.07
N LEU A 105 8.30 3.06 -12.40
CA LEU A 105 9.24 2.23 -13.15
C LEU A 105 10.69 2.72 -12.98
N VAL A 106 10.91 4.03 -13.06
CA VAL A 106 12.26 4.61 -12.86
C VAL A 106 12.76 4.34 -11.45
N MET A 107 11.92 4.52 -10.44
CA MET A 107 12.28 4.22 -9.03
C MET A 107 12.58 2.73 -8.83
N TYR A 108 11.81 1.85 -9.44
CA TYR A 108 12.00 0.41 -9.34
C TYR A 108 13.29 -0.06 -10.06
N GLN A 109 13.72 0.61 -11.13
CA GLN A 109 15.00 0.31 -11.79
C GLN A 109 16.19 0.45 -10.85
N LEU A 110 16.14 1.36 -9.89
CA LEU A 110 17.19 1.49 -8.87
C LEU A 110 17.27 0.24 -7.99
N THR A 111 16.12 -0.32 -7.60
CA THR A 111 16.04 -1.59 -6.85
C THR A 111 16.69 -2.72 -7.66
N MET A 112 16.28 -2.86 -8.91
CA MET A 112 16.81 -3.91 -9.80
C MET A 112 18.31 -3.75 -10.04
N PHE A 113 18.79 -2.52 -10.20
CA PHE A 113 20.23 -2.24 -10.36
C PHE A 113 21.03 -2.69 -9.14
N LEU A 114 20.59 -2.38 -7.92
CA LEU A 114 21.28 -2.77 -6.69
C LEU A 114 21.33 -4.29 -6.53
N ILE A 115 20.25 -4.99 -6.85
CA ILE A 115 20.16 -6.44 -6.70
C ILE A 115 20.93 -7.16 -7.81
N LEU A 116 20.68 -6.82 -9.07
CA LEU A 116 21.21 -7.57 -10.21
C LEU A 116 22.66 -7.20 -10.58
N VAL A 117 22.99 -5.91 -10.51
CA VAL A 117 24.32 -5.42 -10.92
C VAL A 117 25.28 -5.37 -9.73
N CYS A 118 24.85 -4.74 -8.63
CA CYS A 118 25.68 -4.63 -7.43
C CYS A 118 25.69 -5.91 -6.60
N LYS A 119 24.80 -6.90 -6.91
CA LYS A 119 24.71 -8.19 -6.22
C LYS A 119 24.46 -8.05 -4.71
N ILE A 120 23.74 -7.02 -4.30
CA ILE A 120 23.35 -6.80 -2.90
C ILE A 120 22.19 -7.75 -2.59
N PRO A 121 22.19 -8.44 -1.44
CA PRO A 121 21.05 -9.27 -1.03
C PRO A 121 19.73 -8.50 -1.04
N ASP A 122 18.66 -9.10 -1.58
CA ASP A 122 17.36 -8.48 -1.80
C ASP A 122 16.81 -7.78 -0.57
N MET A 123 16.84 -8.45 0.58
CA MET A 123 16.37 -7.87 1.85
C MET A 123 17.12 -6.59 2.22
N LEU A 124 18.43 -6.56 2.02
CA LEU A 124 19.25 -5.40 2.37
C LEU A 124 19.02 -4.24 1.41
N ALA A 125 19.00 -4.52 0.10
CA ALA A 125 18.75 -3.52 -0.93
C ALA A 125 17.36 -2.90 -0.78
N THR A 126 16.33 -3.72 -0.64
CA THR A 126 14.94 -3.25 -0.55
C THR A 126 14.66 -2.55 0.79
N CYS A 127 15.27 -2.99 1.89
CA CYS A 127 15.18 -2.30 3.18
C CYS A 127 15.82 -0.90 3.12
N ALA A 128 17.01 -0.77 2.52
CA ALA A 128 17.66 0.52 2.34
C ALA A 128 16.82 1.45 1.45
N LEU A 129 16.30 0.93 0.34
CA LEU A 129 15.44 1.68 -0.58
C LEU A 129 14.08 2.06 0.04
N MET A 130 13.55 1.26 0.95
CA MET A 130 12.36 1.63 1.72
C MET A 130 12.56 2.99 2.43
N PHE A 131 13.68 3.19 3.10
CA PHE A 131 13.98 4.47 3.75
C PHE A 131 14.26 5.60 2.75
N VAL A 132 14.92 5.30 1.64
CA VAL A 132 15.15 6.28 0.57
C VAL A 132 13.82 6.76 -0.03
N HIS A 133 12.93 5.84 -0.39
CA HIS A 133 11.61 6.18 -0.94
C HIS A 133 10.78 6.97 0.08
N GLN A 134 10.80 6.57 1.35
CA GLN A 134 10.11 7.30 2.40
C GLN A 134 10.67 8.72 2.56
N GLY A 135 12.00 8.87 2.55
CA GLY A 135 12.66 10.17 2.63
C GLY A 135 12.32 11.08 1.44
N ILE A 136 12.39 10.55 0.22
CA ILE A 136 12.00 11.27 -1.00
C ILE A 136 10.53 11.70 -0.93
N GLY A 137 9.64 10.78 -0.54
CA GLY A 137 8.22 11.06 -0.42
C GLY A 137 7.95 12.19 0.60
N GLN A 138 8.54 12.12 1.78
CA GLN A 138 8.39 13.14 2.82
C GLN A 138 8.97 14.51 2.39
N TRP A 139 10.13 14.49 1.78
CA TRP A 139 10.73 15.72 1.24
C TRP A 139 9.84 16.35 0.16
N TYR A 140 9.31 15.53 -0.76
CA TYR A 140 8.48 16.00 -1.87
C TYR A 140 7.17 16.65 -1.42
N ILE A 141 6.53 16.14 -0.36
CA ILE A 141 5.27 16.68 0.17
C ILE A 141 5.47 17.69 1.31
N GLY A 142 6.72 18.03 1.64
CA GLY A 142 7.02 18.95 2.75
C GLY A 142 6.60 18.44 4.12
N GLY A 143 6.55 17.11 4.31
CA GLY A 143 6.16 16.48 5.59
C GLY A 143 4.67 16.45 5.88
N GLY A 144 3.83 16.93 4.96
CA GLY A 144 2.38 16.97 5.10
C GLY A 144 1.64 15.86 4.36
N ALA A 145 0.31 15.87 4.41
CA ALA A 145 -0.54 14.97 3.63
C ALA A 145 -1.03 15.67 2.35
N VAL A 146 -0.83 15.03 1.19
CA VAL A 146 -1.32 15.55 -0.10
C VAL A 146 -2.79 15.19 -0.26
N SER A 147 -3.68 15.81 0.51
CA SER A 147 -5.12 15.57 0.43
C SER A 147 -5.93 16.81 0.06
N THR A 148 -5.29 17.97 0.00
CA THR A 148 -5.96 19.26 -0.27
C THR A 148 -6.49 19.29 -1.70
N GLY A 149 -7.79 19.46 -1.86
CA GLY A 149 -8.46 19.52 -3.17
C GLY A 149 -8.93 18.18 -3.74
N MET A 150 -8.58 17.05 -3.15
CA MET A 150 -8.95 15.74 -3.70
C MET A 150 -10.46 15.45 -3.64
N LYS A 151 -11.18 16.03 -2.67
CA LYS A 151 -12.63 15.85 -2.54
C LYS A 151 -13.45 16.64 -3.58
N THR A 152 -12.88 17.69 -4.14
CA THR A 152 -13.55 18.56 -5.11
C THR A 152 -13.27 18.18 -6.57
N SER A 153 -12.28 17.32 -6.82
CA SER A 153 -11.77 17.06 -8.17
C SER A 153 -12.31 15.79 -8.83
N TRP A 154 -13.01 14.92 -8.11
CA TRP A 154 -13.69 13.78 -8.74
C TRP A 154 -14.98 14.26 -9.43
N GLY A 155 -14.86 14.88 -10.60
CA GLY A 155 -15.96 15.34 -11.41
C GLY A 155 -15.97 16.83 -11.77
N ALA A 156 -15.10 17.64 -11.19
CA ALA A 156 -14.90 19.03 -11.58
C ALA A 156 -13.43 19.26 -11.97
N ALA A 157 -13.21 20.11 -12.97
CA ALA A 157 -11.86 20.55 -13.32
C ALA A 157 -11.13 21.04 -12.06
N PRO A 158 -9.82 20.73 -11.89
CA PRO A 158 -9.08 21.10 -10.71
C PRO A 158 -9.18 22.61 -10.51
N ALA A 159 -9.77 23.02 -9.40
CA ALA A 159 -9.68 24.40 -8.97
C ALA A 159 -8.18 24.67 -8.77
N ARG A 160 -7.55 25.40 -9.67
CA ARG A 160 -6.22 25.94 -9.50
C ARG A 160 -6.27 26.91 -8.31
N THR A 161 -6.14 26.38 -7.12
CA THR A 161 -5.83 27.23 -5.97
C THR A 161 -4.38 27.58 -6.12
N ALA A 162 -4.15 28.80 -6.59
CA ALA A 162 -2.85 29.45 -6.56
C ALA A 162 -2.25 29.30 -5.15
N LEU A 163 -0.97 28.95 -5.13
CA LEU A 163 -0.08 29.19 -4.01
C LEU A 163 -0.01 30.69 -3.72
#